data_3b10443d35f74bca47cf1f1fd9d68244
#
_entry.id   3b10443d35f74bca47cf1f1fd9d68244
#
_cell.length_a   1.000
_cell.length_b   1.000
_cell.length_c   1.000
_cell.angle_alpha   90.00
_cell.angle_beta   90.00
_cell.angle_gamma   90.00
#
_symmetry.space_group_name_H-M   'P 1'
#
loop_
_entity.id
_entity.type
_entity.pdbx_description
1 polymer ?
#
loop_
_entity_poly.entity_id
_entity_poly.type
_entity_poly.pdbx_seq_one_letter_code
_entity_poly.pdbx_strand_id
1 'polypeptide(L)'
;MDRKGVKNLGEDIRFIKTKSSLSEDKGFFVGKPAYWILVALLLLGAAAVWLSLRKLAARRADVAGSRNRKATREALKRLKLAGDFLGKNLYTAFYEELHRALVGFVADKLTLDVADQNKDNIAAALSARGVAPDTVTAFTDLLDACEYARYAPDSGHEAMNAHYQQAISVITAIDASMKKGVSAAPAAMLLAFLLALPLGAQAAESYPDSLFKAGVEAYSAGDWNQAAADWADVAATGLRSKELYFNLGNAYYKGGEIAKAILFYERALRLDPSDADIRYNLEFARNLTQDRIDEVPEFILKTWVRKVNYLLPSNVWAGLSLFLMALALGLCLLFLLGPTAGTRRTGFFTGIAALLLALAAWGFARSQKTAAERHDTAIVMRPVTSVTSSPSNDATKSLFILHEGTKVKVLDEVSGFTDIELADGRRGWIATQDIERI
;
A
#
# COMPACT_ATOMS: atom_id res chain seq x y z
N MET A 1 -3.00 -40.87 -41.20
CA MET A 1 -4.10 -40.22 -40.49
C MET A 1 -3.53 -39.01 -39.80
N ASP A 2 -3.78 -37.79 -40.32
CA ASP A 2 -3.38 -36.58 -39.66
C ASP A 2 -4.11 -36.42 -38.32
N ARG A 3 -3.35 -36.43 -37.22
CA ARG A 3 -3.89 -36.22 -35.88
C ARG A 3 -4.26 -34.75 -35.72
N LYS A 4 -5.44 -34.36 -36.19
CA LYS A 4 -5.99 -33.01 -35.95
C LYS A 4 -5.99 -32.73 -34.44
N GLY A 5 -5.26 -31.71 -34.03
CA GLY A 5 -5.24 -31.19 -32.66
C GLY A 5 -3.97 -31.40 -31.84
N VAL A 6 -2.93 -32.06 -32.38
CA VAL A 6 -1.61 -32.10 -31.72
C VAL A 6 -0.82 -30.83 -32.09
N LYS A 7 -0.54 -29.99 -31.14
CA LYS A 7 0.40 -28.88 -31.30
C LYS A 7 1.81 -29.45 -31.28
N ASN A 8 2.61 -29.10 -32.27
CA ASN A 8 4.04 -29.41 -32.27
C ASN A 8 4.75 -28.48 -31.28
N LEU A 9 5.00 -28.98 -30.04
CA LEU A 9 5.55 -28.23 -28.94
C LEU A 9 7.07 -28.34 -28.82
N GLY A 10 7.74 -29.06 -29.68
CA GLY A 10 9.17 -29.35 -29.60
C GLY A 10 9.46 -30.82 -29.21
N GLU A 11 10.70 -31.12 -28.86
CA GLU A 11 11.16 -32.54 -28.68
C GLU A 11 11.05 -33.01 -27.23
N ASP A 12 11.02 -32.11 -26.23
CA ASP A 12 10.99 -32.49 -24.80
C ASP A 12 10.35 -31.42 -23.91
N ILE A 13 10.10 -31.77 -22.65
CA ILE A 13 9.61 -30.89 -21.60
C ILE A 13 10.69 -29.87 -21.17
N ARG A 14 10.25 -28.75 -20.59
CA ARG A 14 11.14 -27.75 -19.98
C ARG A 14 11.82 -28.32 -18.73
N PHE A 15 13.09 -27.97 -18.54
CA PHE A 15 13.92 -28.48 -17.44
C PHE A 15 13.42 -28.00 -16.07
N ILE A 16 13.81 -28.73 -15.02
CA ILE A 16 13.44 -28.47 -13.63
C ILE A 16 13.90 -27.10 -13.13
N LYS A 17 13.27 -26.62 -12.07
CA LYS A 17 13.69 -25.42 -11.32
C LYS A 17 14.67 -25.83 -10.20
N THR A 18 15.84 -25.20 -10.16
CA THR A 18 16.90 -25.52 -9.19
C THR A 18 16.76 -24.75 -7.87
N LYS A 19 15.89 -23.76 -7.81
CA LYS A 19 15.57 -22.97 -6.61
C LYS A 19 14.08 -23.02 -6.34
N SER A 20 13.70 -23.06 -5.07
CA SER A 20 12.31 -23.04 -4.64
C SER A 20 12.10 -22.05 -3.50
N SER A 21 10.90 -21.50 -3.42
CA SER A 21 10.41 -20.70 -2.28
C SER A 21 9.34 -21.52 -1.55
N LEU A 22 9.77 -22.49 -0.75
CA LEU A 22 8.90 -23.38 0.01
C LEU A 22 8.13 -22.58 1.09
N SER A 23 6.83 -22.78 1.20
CA SER A 23 5.97 -22.11 2.17
C SER A 23 4.78 -22.98 2.54
N GLU A 24 4.36 -22.96 3.80
CA GLU A 24 3.11 -23.60 4.24
C GLU A 24 1.88 -22.90 3.63
N ASP A 25 1.97 -21.58 3.46
CA ASP A 25 0.97 -20.81 2.76
C ASP A 25 1.09 -20.95 1.25
N LYS A 26 -0.04 -20.85 0.54
CA LYS A 26 -0.07 -20.79 -0.94
C LYS A 26 0.62 -19.54 -1.52
N GLY A 27 1.29 -18.74 -0.68
CA GLY A 27 2.12 -17.60 -1.09
C GLY A 27 1.36 -16.36 -1.61
N PHE A 28 0.03 -16.31 -1.50
CA PHE A 28 -0.77 -15.20 -2.01
C PHE A 28 -0.75 -13.99 -1.10
N PHE A 29 -0.04 -12.94 -1.52
CA PHE A 29 0.11 -11.70 -0.75
C PHE A 29 -1.21 -10.99 -0.46
N VAL A 30 -2.15 -10.98 -1.42
CA VAL A 30 -3.49 -10.35 -1.28
C VAL A 30 -4.33 -10.94 -0.13
N GLY A 31 -4.01 -12.17 0.31
CA GLY A 31 -4.68 -12.84 1.43
C GLY A 31 -4.05 -12.57 2.79
N LYS A 32 -2.84 -12.00 2.84
CA LYS A 32 -2.10 -11.80 4.09
C LYS A 32 -2.54 -10.51 4.79
N PRO A 33 -2.54 -10.47 6.14
CA PRO A 33 -2.82 -9.24 6.90
C PRO A 33 -1.92 -8.07 6.48
N ALA A 34 -0.67 -8.35 6.10
CA ALA A 34 0.29 -7.34 5.64
C ALA A 34 -0.23 -6.51 4.45
N TYR A 35 -0.93 -7.13 3.50
CA TYR A 35 -1.54 -6.41 2.38
C TYR A 35 -2.55 -5.35 2.86
N TRP A 36 -3.45 -5.73 3.76
CA TRP A 36 -4.50 -4.85 4.29
C TRP A 36 -3.95 -3.77 5.22
N ILE A 37 -2.89 -4.08 5.96
CA ILE A 37 -2.16 -3.09 6.75
C ILE A 37 -1.56 -2.01 5.82
N LEU A 38 -0.95 -2.40 4.70
CA LEU A 38 -0.43 -1.44 3.72
C LEU A 38 -1.53 -0.58 3.10
N VAL A 39 -2.70 -1.16 2.76
CA VAL A 39 -3.86 -0.40 2.29
C VAL A 39 -4.30 0.63 3.34
N ALA A 40 -4.42 0.21 4.61
CA ALA A 40 -4.80 1.12 5.70
C ALA A 40 -3.78 2.25 5.89
N LEU A 41 -2.48 1.94 5.84
CA LEU A 41 -1.40 2.93 5.95
C LEU A 41 -1.43 3.94 4.80
N LEU A 42 -1.71 3.51 3.56
CA LEU A 42 -1.86 4.41 2.42
C LEU A 42 -3.04 5.39 2.62
N LEU A 43 -4.19 4.89 3.07
CA LEU A 43 -5.37 5.72 3.32
C LEU A 43 -5.14 6.71 4.46
N LEU A 44 -4.59 6.25 5.59
CA LEU A 44 -4.27 7.10 6.74
C LEU A 44 -3.20 8.14 6.39
N GLY A 45 -2.18 7.75 5.64
CA GLY A 45 -1.14 8.65 5.15
C GLY A 45 -1.70 9.75 4.25
N ALA A 46 -2.55 9.40 3.29
CA ALA A 46 -3.21 10.37 2.42
C ALA A 46 -4.09 11.34 3.21
N ALA A 47 -4.87 10.84 4.18
CA ALA A 47 -5.69 11.66 5.06
C ALA A 47 -4.83 12.61 5.91
N ALA A 48 -3.73 12.14 6.48
CA ALA A 48 -2.80 12.95 7.26
C ALA A 48 -2.15 14.07 6.42
N VAL A 49 -1.73 13.76 5.20
CA VAL A 49 -1.19 14.75 4.25
C VAL A 49 -2.26 15.79 3.91
N TRP A 50 -3.47 15.37 3.57
CA TRP A 50 -4.58 16.28 3.27
C TRP A 50 -4.89 17.23 4.44
N LEU A 51 -5.04 16.70 5.66
CA LEU A 51 -5.30 17.49 6.85
C LEU A 51 -4.17 18.48 7.14
N SER A 52 -2.92 18.06 6.98
CA SER A 52 -1.74 18.89 7.19
C SER A 52 -1.68 20.05 6.18
N LEU A 53 -1.89 19.74 4.91
CA LEU A 53 -1.88 20.76 3.85
C LEU A 53 -3.07 21.71 3.96
N ARG A 54 -4.26 21.21 4.33
CA ARG A 54 -5.43 22.05 4.62
C ARG A 54 -5.17 23.01 5.79
N LYS A 55 -4.55 22.55 6.88
CA LYS A 55 -4.15 23.39 8.01
C LYS A 55 -3.10 24.44 7.59
N LEU A 56 -2.14 24.07 6.77
CA LEU A 56 -1.14 24.99 6.22
C LEU A 56 -1.78 26.08 5.33
N ALA A 57 -2.71 25.69 4.46
CA ALA A 57 -3.44 26.60 3.60
C ALA A 57 -4.29 27.59 4.43
N ALA A 58 -5.02 27.10 5.44
CA ALA A 58 -5.78 27.94 6.36
C ALA A 58 -4.90 28.95 7.11
N ARG A 59 -3.69 28.52 7.56
CA ARG A 59 -2.72 29.40 8.20
C ARG A 59 -2.15 30.45 7.25
N ARG A 60 -1.99 30.14 5.97
CA ARG A 60 -1.53 31.10 4.95
C ARG A 60 -2.61 32.09 4.57
N ALA A 61 -3.87 31.70 4.61
CA ALA A 61 -5.03 32.55 4.37
C ALA A 61 -5.36 33.45 5.58
N ASP A 62 -4.78 33.18 6.75
CA ASP A 62 -4.94 34.00 7.94
C ASP A 62 -4.12 35.30 7.81
N VAL A 63 -4.75 36.32 7.21
CA VAL A 63 -4.19 37.65 7.04
C VAL A 63 -3.94 38.31 8.39
N ALA A 64 -4.80 38.08 9.41
CA ALA A 64 -4.64 38.60 10.76
C ALA A 64 -3.43 37.97 11.48
N GLY A 65 -3.23 36.65 11.40
CA GLY A 65 -2.05 35.99 11.95
C GLY A 65 -0.74 36.37 11.25
N SER A 66 -0.81 36.69 9.94
CA SER A 66 0.33 37.23 9.18
C SER A 66 0.71 38.65 9.62
N ARG A 67 -0.28 39.52 9.77
CA ARG A 67 -0.09 40.86 10.33
C ARG A 67 0.47 40.83 11.75
N ASN A 68 -0.07 39.95 12.58
CA ASN A 68 0.37 39.79 13.98
C ASN A 68 1.87 39.41 14.08
N ARG A 69 2.35 38.47 13.22
CA ARG A 69 3.78 38.13 13.16
C ARG A 69 4.66 39.25 12.59
N LYS A 70 4.13 40.03 11.64
CA LYS A 70 4.81 41.16 11.05
C LYS A 70 4.94 42.29 12.08
N ALA A 71 3.89 42.56 12.85
CA ALA A 71 3.87 43.54 13.92
C ALA A 71 4.97 43.31 14.97
N THR A 72 5.08 42.08 15.49
CA THR A 72 6.14 41.74 16.46
C THR A 72 7.54 41.91 15.87
N ARG A 73 7.75 41.50 14.61
CA ARG A 73 9.06 41.62 13.94
C ARG A 73 9.44 43.11 13.73
N GLU A 74 8.50 43.93 13.31
CA GLU A 74 8.74 45.34 13.08
C GLU A 74 8.98 46.10 14.39
N ALA A 75 8.24 45.78 15.46
CA ALA A 75 8.47 46.34 16.80
C ALA A 75 9.87 45.99 17.33
N LEU A 76 10.29 44.73 17.21
CA LEU A 76 11.66 44.30 17.62
C LEU A 76 12.76 45.02 16.81
N LYS A 77 12.51 45.28 15.53
CA LYS A 77 13.46 46.01 14.68
C LYS A 77 13.58 47.47 15.11
N ARG A 78 12.46 48.12 15.44
CA ARG A 78 12.44 49.50 15.99
C ARG A 78 13.05 49.57 17.40
N LEU A 79 12.77 48.59 18.26
CA LEU A 79 13.43 48.45 19.56
C LEU A 79 14.96 48.35 19.43
N LYS A 80 15.45 47.57 18.45
CA LYS A 80 16.89 47.49 18.20
C LYS A 80 17.45 48.84 17.81
N LEU A 81 16.76 49.64 16.98
CA LEU A 81 17.17 50.96 16.61
C LEU A 81 17.15 51.92 17.82
N ALA A 82 16.13 51.84 18.69
CA ALA A 82 16.11 52.56 19.95
C ALA A 82 17.31 52.17 20.84
N GLY A 83 17.67 50.87 20.91
CA GLY A 83 18.87 50.41 21.59
C GLY A 83 20.18 51.02 21.04
N ASP A 84 20.28 51.19 19.71
CA ASP A 84 21.42 51.83 19.08
C ASP A 84 21.49 53.36 19.49
N PHE A 85 20.34 54.03 19.63
CA PHE A 85 20.29 55.40 20.12
C PHE A 85 20.58 55.51 21.62
N LEU A 86 20.18 54.50 22.43
CA LEU A 86 20.56 54.39 23.83
C LEU A 86 22.09 54.29 23.97
N GLY A 87 22.74 53.43 23.18
CA GLY A 87 24.20 53.24 23.21
C GLY A 87 24.98 54.52 22.80
N LYS A 88 24.35 55.41 22.01
CA LYS A 88 24.88 56.70 21.58
C LYS A 88 24.48 57.88 22.48
N ASN A 89 23.73 57.63 23.54
CA ASN A 89 23.16 58.60 24.46
C ASN A 89 22.33 59.71 23.78
N LEU A 90 21.59 59.34 22.70
CA LEU A 90 20.74 60.24 21.93
C LEU A 90 19.33 60.26 22.51
N TYR A 91 19.10 61.04 23.55
CA TYR A 91 17.90 61.08 24.38
C TYR A 91 16.60 61.21 23.58
N THR A 92 16.44 62.26 22.82
CA THR A 92 15.21 62.51 22.07
C THR A 92 14.91 61.50 21.02
N ALA A 93 15.93 61.10 20.26
CA ALA A 93 15.80 60.04 19.22
C ALA A 93 15.43 58.70 19.81
N PHE A 94 15.96 58.35 21.00
CA PHE A 94 15.63 57.11 21.72
C PHE A 94 14.14 57.05 22.07
N TYR A 95 13.62 58.04 22.74
CA TYR A 95 12.21 58.06 23.19
C TYR A 95 11.23 58.17 22.02
N GLU A 96 11.58 58.87 20.96
CA GLU A 96 10.76 58.94 19.76
C GLU A 96 10.64 57.57 19.08
N GLU A 97 11.74 56.82 18.95
CA GLU A 97 11.71 55.51 18.33
C GLU A 97 11.09 54.46 19.24
N LEU A 98 11.29 54.57 20.58
CA LEU A 98 10.64 53.72 21.56
C LEU A 98 9.11 53.90 21.53
N HIS A 99 8.60 55.12 21.49
CA HIS A 99 7.18 55.42 21.33
C HIS A 99 6.61 54.86 20.04
N ARG A 100 7.30 55.02 18.91
CA ARG A 100 6.91 54.44 17.61
C ARG A 100 6.89 52.93 17.64
N ALA A 101 7.82 52.30 18.35
CA ALA A 101 7.86 50.83 18.50
C ALA A 101 6.65 50.33 19.29
N LEU A 102 6.31 51.00 20.41
CA LEU A 102 5.20 50.59 21.28
C LEU A 102 3.83 50.78 20.61
N VAL A 103 3.57 52.03 20.13
CA VAL A 103 2.28 52.32 19.48
C VAL A 103 2.11 51.52 18.20
N GLY A 104 3.13 51.43 17.35
CA GLY A 104 3.08 50.67 16.13
C GLY A 104 2.86 49.19 16.38
N PHE A 105 3.47 48.59 17.42
CA PHE A 105 3.25 47.21 17.81
C PHE A 105 1.79 46.92 18.15
N VAL A 106 1.18 47.75 19.01
CA VAL A 106 -0.19 47.54 19.45
C VAL A 106 -1.19 47.85 18.35
N ALA A 107 -0.98 48.93 17.60
CA ALA A 107 -1.82 49.31 16.46
C ALA A 107 -1.88 48.15 15.39
N ASP A 108 -0.74 47.63 15.01
CA ASP A 108 -0.67 46.51 14.06
C ASP A 108 -1.24 45.19 14.64
N LYS A 109 -0.99 44.96 15.93
CA LYS A 109 -1.42 43.75 16.65
C LYS A 109 -2.94 43.70 16.85
N LEU A 110 -3.53 44.83 17.19
CA LEU A 110 -4.96 45.01 17.49
C LEU A 110 -5.76 45.50 16.27
N THR A 111 -5.08 45.88 15.20
CA THR A 111 -5.69 46.43 13.97
C THR A 111 -6.45 47.73 14.28
N LEU A 112 -5.82 48.64 15.07
CA LEU A 112 -6.39 49.93 15.44
C LEU A 112 -6.18 50.96 14.32
N ASP A 113 -7.23 51.71 14.02
CA ASP A 113 -7.10 52.82 13.08
C ASP A 113 -6.31 54.00 13.71
N VAL A 114 -5.73 54.87 12.88
CA VAL A 114 -4.89 55.96 13.32
C VAL A 114 -5.63 56.87 14.30
N ALA A 115 -6.95 57.06 14.14
CA ALA A 115 -7.80 57.86 15.04
C ALA A 115 -7.97 57.21 16.43
N ASP A 116 -7.79 55.89 16.55
CA ASP A 116 -7.99 55.12 17.79
C ASP A 116 -6.68 54.84 18.53
N GLN A 117 -5.54 55.36 18.06
CA GLN A 117 -4.21 55.15 18.65
C GLN A 117 -3.92 56.08 19.83
N ASN A 118 -4.92 56.40 20.62
CA ASN A 118 -4.74 57.10 21.89
C ASN A 118 -4.54 56.13 23.06
N LYS A 119 -3.93 56.58 24.14
CA LYS A 119 -3.55 55.78 25.30
C LYS A 119 -4.73 55.01 25.90
N ASP A 120 -5.88 55.68 26.09
CA ASP A 120 -7.05 55.09 26.72
C ASP A 120 -7.69 54.01 25.87
N ASN A 121 -7.79 54.22 24.56
CA ASN A 121 -8.29 53.23 23.62
C ASN A 121 -7.35 52.01 23.51
N ILE A 122 -6.03 52.21 23.52
CA ILE A 122 -5.04 51.17 23.54
C ILE A 122 -5.17 50.34 24.81
N ALA A 123 -5.27 50.97 26.00
CA ALA A 123 -5.44 50.27 27.27
C ALA A 123 -6.73 49.44 27.32
N ALA A 124 -7.84 50.03 26.86
CA ALA A 124 -9.12 49.31 26.75
C ALA A 124 -9.05 48.11 25.79
N ALA A 125 -8.41 48.29 24.63
CA ALA A 125 -8.25 47.23 23.63
C ALA A 125 -7.34 46.08 24.09
N LEU A 126 -6.27 46.37 24.83
CA LEU A 126 -5.40 45.34 25.44
C LEU A 126 -6.14 44.56 26.53
N SER A 127 -6.88 45.28 27.40
CA SER A 127 -7.71 44.67 28.44
C SER A 127 -8.79 43.74 27.85
N ALA A 128 -9.47 44.17 26.80
CA ALA A 128 -10.48 43.37 26.08
C ALA A 128 -9.92 42.08 25.47
N ARG A 129 -8.60 42.03 25.18
CA ARG A 129 -7.90 40.85 24.68
C ARG A 129 -7.33 39.95 25.77
N GLY A 130 -7.59 40.28 27.06
CA GLY A 130 -7.17 39.46 28.22
C GLY A 130 -5.69 39.60 28.57
N VAL A 131 -5.06 40.72 28.24
CA VAL A 131 -3.73 41.07 28.73
C VAL A 131 -3.84 41.41 30.22
N ALA A 132 -2.87 40.94 31.02
CA ALA A 132 -2.87 41.17 32.47
C ALA A 132 -2.87 42.66 32.80
N PRO A 133 -3.66 43.12 33.82
CA PRO A 133 -3.77 44.54 34.18
C PRO A 133 -2.42 45.20 34.44
N ASP A 134 -1.51 44.52 35.13
CA ASP A 134 -0.16 45.00 35.43
C ASP A 134 0.65 45.29 34.15
N THR A 135 0.47 44.44 33.11
CA THR A 135 1.14 44.61 31.81
C THR A 135 0.55 45.82 31.05
N VAL A 136 -0.77 46.02 31.14
CA VAL A 136 -1.45 47.18 30.54
C VAL A 136 -0.97 48.45 31.21
N THR A 137 -0.92 48.52 32.54
CA THR A 137 -0.40 49.65 33.30
C THR A 137 1.06 49.94 32.94
N ALA A 138 1.91 48.92 32.94
CA ALA A 138 3.32 49.09 32.56
C ALA A 138 3.50 49.61 31.13
N PHE A 139 2.60 49.22 30.21
CA PHE A 139 2.60 49.73 28.83
C PHE A 139 2.20 51.19 28.77
N THR A 140 1.15 51.60 29.51
CA THR A 140 0.67 53.02 29.54
C THR A 140 1.67 53.92 30.22
N ASP A 141 2.29 53.50 31.31
CA ASP A 141 3.34 54.24 32.00
C ASP A 141 4.55 54.50 31.11
N LEU A 142 4.87 53.53 30.27
CA LEU A 142 5.97 53.63 29.32
C LEU A 142 5.65 54.64 28.20
N LEU A 143 4.37 54.67 27.75
CA LEU A 143 3.92 55.71 26.80
C LEU A 143 4.02 57.12 27.42
N ASP A 144 3.58 57.25 28.69
CA ASP A 144 3.67 58.52 29.42
C ASP A 144 5.14 58.99 29.57
N ALA A 145 6.04 58.03 29.87
CA ALA A 145 7.47 58.32 29.95
C ALA A 145 8.03 58.80 28.59
N CYS A 146 7.59 58.23 27.49
CA CYS A 146 7.99 58.62 26.14
C CYS A 146 7.43 59.99 25.78
N GLU A 147 6.19 60.26 26.15
CA GLU A 147 5.59 61.61 25.91
C GLU A 147 6.23 62.70 26.77
N TYR A 148 6.46 62.44 28.07
CA TYR A 148 7.14 63.32 28.97
C TYR A 148 8.54 63.73 28.52
N ALA A 149 9.30 62.67 28.04
CA ALA A 149 10.66 62.89 27.55
C ALA A 149 10.79 63.80 26.33
N ARG A 150 9.68 64.13 25.63
CA ARG A 150 9.66 65.06 24.52
C ARG A 150 9.71 66.51 24.98
N TYR A 151 9.31 66.78 26.24
CA TYR A 151 9.16 68.13 26.77
C TYR A 151 10.04 68.38 28.00
N ALA A 152 10.68 67.41 28.58
CA ALA A 152 11.48 67.47 29.80
C ALA A 152 12.98 67.46 29.52
N PRO A 153 13.78 68.04 30.41
CA PRO A 153 15.24 67.91 30.34
C PRO A 153 15.65 66.43 30.52
N ASP A 154 16.83 66.06 29.98
CA ASP A 154 17.42 64.70 29.98
C ASP A 154 17.38 64.07 31.39
N SER A 155 16.71 62.96 31.54
CA SER A 155 16.58 62.17 32.77
C SER A 155 17.78 61.20 32.98
N GLY A 156 18.78 61.21 32.12
CA GLY A 156 20.01 60.45 32.24
C GLY A 156 19.94 59.04 31.60
N HIS A 157 21.09 58.48 31.36
CA HIS A 157 21.27 57.20 30.65
C HIS A 157 20.64 55.99 31.42
N GLU A 158 20.62 56.02 32.74
CA GLU A 158 20.10 54.96 33.58
C GLU A 158 18.57 54.81 33.42
N ALA A 159 17.84 55.93 33.36
CA ALA A 159 16.40 55.96 33.10
C ALA A 159 16.05 55.46 31.70
N MET A 160 16.83 55.81 30.66
CA MET A 160 16.69 55.33 29.29
C MET A 160 16.84 53.81 29.25
N ASN A 161 17.86 53.23 29.94
CA ASN A 161 18.08 51.79 29.97
C ASN A 161 16.96 51.04 30.67
N ALA A 162 16.46 51.56 31.80
CA ALA A 162 15.32 50.99 32.51
C ALA A 162 14.05 50.93 31.61
N HIS A 163 13.73 51.98 30.91
CA HIS A 163 12.58 52.02 29.99
C HIS A 163 12.77 51.15 28.78
N TYR A 164 14.00 50.97 28.28
CA TYR A 164 14.28 50.03 27.21
C TYR A 164 14.05 48.55 27.60
N GLN A 165 14.50 48.14 28.79
CA GLN A 165 14.26 46.82 29.33
C GLN A 165 12.79 46.58 29.62
N GLN A 166 12.09 47.56 30.14
CA GLN A 166 10.65 47.51 30.39
C GLN A 166 9.88 47.35 29.08
N ALA A 167 10.25 48.04 28.00
CA ALA A 167 9.62 47.91 26.69
C ALA A 167 9.77 46.51 26.11
N ILE A 168 10.94 45.91 26.21
CA ILE A 168 11.16 44.52 25.79
C ILE A 168 10.25 43.57 26.56
N SER A 169 10.18 43.69 27.89
CA SER A 169 9.38 42.83 28.74
C SER A 169 7.88 42.94 28.43
N VAL A 170 7.37 44.15 28.28
CA VAL A 170 5.95 44.45 27.99
C VAL A 170 5.55 43.95 26.61
N ILE A 171 6.34 44.21 25.56
CA ILE A 171 6.08 43.68 24.21
C ILE A 171 6.07 42.17 24.21
N THR A 172 7.01 41.54 24.94
CA THR A 172 7.11 40.08 25.03
C THR A 172 5.91 39.48 25.78
N ALA A 173 5.47 40.09 26.88
CA ALA A 173 4.31 39.68 27.66
C ALA A 173 3.01 39.78 26.85
N ILE A 174 2.79 40.88 26.13
CA ILE A 174 1.64 41.05 25.23
C ILE A 174 1.68 40.01 24.10
N ASP A 175 2.84 39.79 23.47
CA ASP A 175 2.97 38.78 22.41
C ASP A 175 2.70 37.34 22.90
N ALA A 176 3.14 37.02 24.12
CA ALA A 176 2.91 35.70 24.73
C ALA A 176 1.43 35.48 25.09
N SER A 177 0.74 36.49 25.63
CA SER A 177 -0.69 36.40 25.96
C SER A 177 -1.56 36.15 24.72
N MET A 178 -1.14 36.63 23.54
CA MET A 178 -1.84 36.50 22.27
C MET A 178 -1.46 35.20 21.47
N LYS A 179 -0.45 34.44 21.93
CA LYS A 179 0.03 33.21 21.26
C LYS A 179 -0.61 31.90 21.76
N LYS A 180 -1.60 31.92 22.62
CA LYS A 180 -2.24 30.70 23.13
C LYS A 180 -2.88 29.89 22.01
N GLY A 181 -2.21 28.78 21.64
CA GLY A 181 -2.76 27.64 20.89
C GLY A 181 -2.14 27.32 19.55
N VAL A 182 -0.97 26.68 19.49
CA VAL A 182 -0.66 25.66 18.45
C VAL A 182 0.37 24.68 19.01
N SER A 183 -0.09 23.50 19.40
CA SER A 183 0.74 22.30 19.59
C SER A 183 1.20 21.77 18.24
N ALA A 184 2.51 21.66 18.06
CA ALA A 184 3.12 21.03 16.87
C ALA A 184 3.47 19.58 17.22
N ALA A 185 2.78 18.64 16.62
CA ALA A 185 3.17 17.27 16.32
C ALA A 185 2.05 16.66 15.45
N PRO A 186 2.27 15.84 14.45
CA PRO A 186 3.14 14.69 14.43
C PRO A 186 3.71 14.35 13.03
N ALA A 187 4.71 15.01 12.56
CA ALA A 187 5.40 14.61 11.33
C ALA A 187 6.52 13.56 11.57
N ALA A 188 7.01 13.46 12.82
CA ALA A 188 8.12 12.57 13.16
C ALA A 188 7.72 11.09 13.31
N MET A 189 6.45 10.77 13.58
CA MET A 189 6.00 9.37 13.76
C MET A 189 5.89 8.57 12.46
N LEU A 190 5.67 9.21 11.32
CA LEU A 190 5.54 8.52 10.02
C LEU A 190 6.88 8.03 9.45
N LEU A 191 7.98 8.71 9.77
CA LEU A 191 9.31 8.33 9.27
C LEU A 191 9.90 7.11 10.03
N ALA A 192 9.57 6.95 11.31
CA ALA A 192 10.05 5.84 12.13
C ALA A 192 9.42 4.48 11.76
N PHE A 193 8.22 4.48 11.19
CA PHE A 193 7.52 3.25 10.80
C PHE A 193 7.98 2.67 9.45
N LEU A 194 8.54 3.50 8.57
CA LEU A 194 9.09 3.07 7.27
C LEU A 194 10.46 2.37 7.39
N LEU A 195 11.15 2.53 8.52
CA LEU A 195 12.46 1.93 8.80
C LEU A 195 12.39 0.57 9.54
N ALA A 196 11.20 0.11 9.90
CA ALA A 196 10.97 -1.16 10.60
C ALA A 196 10.58 -2.31 9.68
N LEU A 197 10.99 -2.28 8.40
CA LEU A 197 10.92 -3.47 7.55
C LEU A 197 12.01 -4.43 8.00
N PRO A 198 11.67 -5.68 8.35
CA PRO A 198 12.69 -6.66 8.71
C PRO A 198 13.57 -6.91 7.49
N LEU A 199 14.84 -6.49 7.58
CA LEU A 199 15.88 -7.01 6.70
C LEU A 199 15.96 -8.51 6.96
N GLY A 200 15.71 -9.30 5.90
CA GLY A 200 15.66 -10.74 5.96
C GLY A 200 16.90 -11.31 6.64
N ALA A 201 16.69 -11.95 7.78
CA ALA A 201 17.67 -12.85 8.35
C ALA A 201 17.86 -14.01 7.36
N GLN A 202 19.08 -14.29 6.98
CA GLN A 202 19.42 -15.54 6.28
C GLN A 202 19.12 -16.68 7.26
N ALA A 203 18.00 -17.38 7.02
CA ALA A 203 17.68 -18.59 7.75
C ALA A 203 18.71 -19.68 7.39
N ALA A 204 19.18 -20.42 8.39
CA ALA A 204 19.92 -21.63 8.16
C ALA A 204 19.10 -22.58 7.26
N GLU A 205 19.76 -23.34 6.39
CA GLU A 205 19.12 -24.30 5.49
C GLU A 205 18.25 -25.27 6.28
N SER A 206 16.95 -25.31 5.97
CA SER A 206 16.02 -26.23 6.63
C SER A 206 16.08 -27.61 6.03
N TYR A 207 15.68 -28.66 6.79
CA TYR A 207 15.61 -30.03 6.29
C TYR A 207 14.83 -30.18 4.97
N PRO A 208 13.68 -29.50 4.76
CA PRO A 208 13.00 -29.52 3.47
C PRO A 208 13.79 -28.90 2.32
N ASP A 209 14.63 -27.89 2.58
CA ASP A 209 15.48 -27.28 1.55
C ASP A 209 16.60 -28.25 1.11
N SER A 210 17.14 -29.03 2.05
CA SER A 210 18.14 -30.05 1.72
C SER A 210 17.54 -31.20 0.88
N LEU A 211 16.33 -31.66 1.21
CA LEU A 211 15.61 -32.65 0.41
C LEU A 211 15.24 -32.12 -0.99
N PHE A 212 14.83 -30.87 -1.09
CA PHE A 212 14.58 -30.26 -2.40
C PHE A 212 15.82 -30.28 -3.29
N LYS A 213 17.01 -29.99 -2.73
CA LYS A 213 18.28 -30.06 -3.44
C LYS A 213 18.68 -31.49 -3.81
N ALA A 214 18.47 -32.44 -2.89
CA ALA A 214 18.73 -33.86 -3.19
C ALA A 214 17.91 -34.33 -4.40
N GLY A 215 16.64 -33.96 -4.47
CA GLY A 215 15.80 -34.20 -5.64
C GLY A 215 16.32 -33.56 -6.94
N VAL A 216 16.91 -32.33 -6.87
CA VAL A 216 17.54 -31.69 -8.03
C VAL A 216 18.78 -32.48 -8.49
N GLU A 217 19.58 -32.99 -7.56
CA GLU A 217 20.77 -33.80 -7.85
C GLU A 217 20.37 -35.17 -8.48
N ALA A 218 19.39 -35.87 -7.87
CA ALA A 218 18.86 -37.12 -8.37
C ALA A 218 18.28 -36.98 -9.79
N TYR A 219 17.49 -35.90 -10.02
CA TYR A 219 16.93 -35.63 -11.37
C TYR A 219 18.04 -35.38 -12.39
N SER A 220 19.08 -34.60 -12.01
CA SER A 220 20.22 -34.32 -12.89
C SER A 220 21.07 -35.56 -13.19
N ALA A 221 21.08 -36.53 -12.26
CA ALA A 221 21.72 -37.86 -12.46
C ALA A 221 20.87 -38.83 -13.30
N GLY A 222 19.63 -38.48 -13.65
CA GLY A 222 18.72 -39.34 -14.40
C GLY A 222 17.91 -40.30 -13.53
N ASP A 223 18.01 -40.21 -12.19
CA ASP A 223 17.20 -41.01 -11.27
C ASP A 223 15.87 -40.28 -10.97
N TRP A 224 14.93 -40.45 -11.90
CA TRP A 224 13.62 -39.79 -11.85
C TRP A 224 12.77 -40.28 -10.68
N ASN A 225 12.93 -41.54 -10.29
CA ASN A 225 12.14 -42.13 -9.20
C ASN A 225 12.62 -41.61 -7.85
N GLN A 226 13.93 -41.49 -7.63
CA GLN A 226 14.49 -40.90 -6.40
C GLN A 226 14.13 -39.41 -6.31
N ALA A 227 14.25 -38.68 -7.41
CA ALA A 227 13.87 -37.27 -7.45
C ALA A 227 12.39 -37.07 -7.10
N ALA A 228 11.50 -37.90 -7.63
CA ALA A 228 10.08 -37.89 -7.31
C ALA A 228 9.82 -38.20 -5.82
N ALA A 229 10.54 -39.16 -5.23
CA ALA A 229 10.42 -39.52 -3.82
C ALA A 229 10.87 -38.36 -2.92
N ASP A 230 12.07 -37.80 -3.15
CA ASP A 230 12.61 -36.67 -2.37
C ASP A 230 11.66 -35.47 -2.37
N TRP A 231 11.14 -35.09 -3.55
CA TRP A 231 10.21 -33.96 -3.65
C TRP A 231 8.80 -34.31 -3.12
N ALA A 232 8.34 -35.56 -3.18
CA ALA A 232 7.09 -35.96 -2.55
C ALA A 232 7.20 -35.89 -1.03
N ASP A 233 8.35 -36.24 -0.44
CA ASP A 233 8.61 -36.09 0.98
C ASP A 233 8.59 -34.62 1.39
N VAL A 234 9.17 -33.71 0.59
CA VAL A 234 9.02 -32.27 0.83
C VAL A 234 7.55 -31.85 0.81
N ALA A 235 6.77 -32.31 -0.18
CA ALA A 235 5.34 -31.99 -0.27
C ALA A 235 4.53 -32.58 0.91
N ALA A 236 4.93 -33.75 1.43
CA ALA A 236 4.29 -34.40 2.59
C ALA A 236 4.46 -33.61 3.89
N THR A 237 5.49 -32.74 4.01
CA THR A 237 5.64 -31.80 5.15
C THR A 237 4.59 -30.69 5.17
N GLY A 238 3.73 -30.59 4.15
CA GLY A 238 2.75 -29.52 4.00
C GLY A 238 3.29 -28.29 3.28
N LEU A 239 4.59 -28.22 3.00
CA LEU A 239 5.21 -27.15 2.23
C LEU A 239 4.83 -27.23 0.75
N ARG A 240 4.64 -26.07 0.15
CA ARG A 240 4.16 -25.92 -1.23
C ARG A 240 4.95 -24.84 -1.94
N SER A 241 5.24 -25.08 -3.22
CA SER A 241 5.69 -24.06 -4.16
C SER A 241 5.38 -24.51 -5.59
N LYS A 242 5.30 -23.55 -6.51
CA LYS A 242 5.11 -23.88 -7.94
C LYS A 242 6.30 -24.68 -8.48
N GLU A 243 7.51 -24.37 -8.01
CA GLU A 243 8.74 -25.04 -8.40
C GLU A 243 8.75 -26.49 -7.93
N LEU A 244 8.34 -26.76 -6.69
CA LEU A 244 8.23 -28.12 -6.15
C LEU A 244 7.26 -28.97 -6.98
N TYR A 245 6.06 -28.45 -7.22
CA TYR A 245 5.06 -29.18 -8.00
C TYR A 245 5.45 -29.33 -9.48
N PHE A 246 6.08 -28.32 -10.06
CA PHE A 246 6.62 -28.41 -11.42
C PHE A 246 7.69 -29.49 -11.54
N ASN A 247 8.62 -29.55 -10.58
CA ASN A 247 9.68 -30.55 -10.55
C ASN A 247 9.12 -31.95 -10.34
N LEU A 248 8.15 -32.13 -9.44
CA LEU A 248 7.41 -33.38 -9.28
C LEU A 248 6.76 -33.82 -10.60
N GLY A 249 6.09 -32.90 -11.28
CA GLY A 249 5.53 -33.17 -12.61
C GLY A 249 6.56 -33.60 -13.61
N ASN A 250 7.74 -32.99 -13.63
CA ASN A 250 8.84 -33.38 -14.51
C ASN A 250 9.39 -34.79 -14.19
N ALA A 251 9.58 -35.12 -12.90
CA ALA A 251 10.07 -36.38 -12.46
C ALA A 251 9.09 -37.51 -12.83
N TYR A 252 7.81 -37.36 -12.55
CA TYR A 252 6.77 -38.31 -12.93
C TYR A 252 6.63 -38.45 -14.45
N TYR A 253 6.74 -37.35 -15.19
CA TYR A 253 6.73 -37.39 -16.66
C TYR A 253 7.88 -38.26 -17.20
N LYS A 254 9.11 -38.01 -16.73
CA LYS A 254 10.31 -38.82 -17.15
C LYS A 254 10.24 -40.27 -16.67
N GLY A 255 9.58 -40.51 -15.53
CA GLY A 255 9.28 -41.84 -15.01
C GLY A 255 8.14 -42.57 -15.74
N GLY A 256 7.46 -41.94 -16.70
CA GLY A 256 6.35 -42.50 -17.46
C GLY A 256 4.98 -42.44 -16.78
N GLU A 257 4.87 -41.84 -15.59
CA GLU A 257 3.64 -41.72 -14.82
C GLU A 257 2.86 -40.44 -15.24
N ILE A 258 2.24 -40.48 -16.44
CA ILE A 258 1.67 -39.30 -17.10
C ILE A 258 0.54 -38.70 -16.30
N ALA A 259 -0.34 -39.48 -15.68
CA ALA A 259 -1.44 -38.95 -14.84
C ALA A 259 -0.93 -38.14 -13.65
N LYS A 260 0.08 -38.63 -12.94
CA LYS A 260 0.71 -37.89 -11.83
C LYS A 260 1.43 -36.64 -12.34
N ALA A 261 2.11 -36.72 -13.46
CA ALA A 261 2.74 -35.54 -14.06
C ALA A 261 1.72 -34.45 -14.32
N ILE A 262 0.59 -34.75 -14.95
CA ILE A 262 -0.51 -33.80 -15.18
C ILE A 262 -1.05 -33.26 -13.87
N LEU A 263 -1.29 -34.10 -12.87
CA LEU A 263 -1.76 -33.66 -11.55
C LEU A 263 -0.84 -32.62 -10.93
N PHE A 264 0.47 -32.85 -10.91
CA PHE A 264 1.42 -31.95 -10.29
C PHE A 264 1.64 -30.67 -11.12
N TYR A 265 1.61 -30.74 -12.44
CA TYR A 265 1.61 -29.55 -13.29
C TYR A 265 0.36 -28.70 -13.08
N GLU A 266 -0.81 -29.29 -12.91
CA GLU A 266 -2.05 -28.58 -12.59
C GLU A 266 -1.97 -27.92 -11.20
N ARG A 267 -1.40 -28.61 -10.18
CA ARG A 267 -1.14 -28.03 -8.85
C ARG A 267 -0.16 -26.85 -8.94
N ALA A 268 0.89 -26.98 -9.74
CA ALA A 268 1.84 -25.88 -9.99
C ALA A 268 1.16 -24.68 -10.67
N LEU A 269 0.36 -24.94 -11.71
CA LEU A 269 -0.36 -23.92 -12.46
C LEU A 269 -1.40 -23.17 -11.61
N ARG A 270 -1.97 -23.81 -10.60
CA ARG A 270 -2.85 -23.15 -9.63
C ARG A 270 -2.13 -22.11 -8.77
N LEU A 271 -0.86 -22.36 -8.43
CA LEU A 271 -0.05 -21.42 -7.66
C LEU A 271 0.43 -20.24 -8.52
N ASP A 272 0.77 -20.51 -9.79
CA ASP A 272 1.16 -19.47 -10.75
C ASP A 272 0.60 -19.74 -12.14
N PRO A 273 -0.60 -19.24 -12.45
CA PRO A 273 -1.21 -19.41 -13.77
C PRO A 273 -0.48 -18.67 -14.90
N SER A 274 0.47 -17.78 -14.59
CA SER A 274 1.22 -17.00 -15.57
C SER A 274 2.48 -17.70 -16.08
N ASP A 275 2.96 -18.75 -15.40
CA ASP A 275 4.19 -19.44 -15.73
C ASP A 275 4.08 -20.21 -17.07
N ALA A 276 4.91 -19.82 -18.03
CA ALA A 276 4.88 -20.38 -19.38
C ALA A 276 5.48 -21.80 -19.44
N ASP A 277 6.47 -22.12 -18.59
CA ASP A 277 7.10 -23.43 -18.57
C ASP A 277 6.14 -24.50 -18.04
N ILE A 278 5.38 -24.15 -16.97
CA ILE A 278 4.36 -25.06 -16.42
C ILE A 278 3.28 -25.35 -17.47
N ARG A 279 2.78 -24.31 -18.15
CA ARG A 279 1.78 -24.49 -19.21
C ARG A 279 2.30 -25.34 -20.37
N TYR A 280 3.54 -25.11 -20.77
CA TYR A 280 4.17 -25.89 -21.83
C TYR A 280 4.26 -27.37 -21.47
N ASN A 281 4.80 -27.71 -20.29
CA ASN A 281 4.97 -29.08 -19.86
C ASN A 281 3.63 -29.79 -19.63
N LEU A 282 2.64 -29.07 -19.08
CA LEU A 282 1.28 -29.61 -18.92
C LEU A 282 0.64 -29.92 -20.28
N GLU A 283 0.75 -29.03 -21.25
CA GLU A 283 0.23 -29.27 -22.60
C GLU A 283 0.97 -30.45 -23.28
N PHE A 284 2.29 -30.52 -23.06
CA PHE A 284 3.11 -31.63 -23.56
C PHE A 284 2.65 -32.98 -22.99
N ALA A 285 2.43 -33.05 -21.67
CA ALA A 285 1.94 -34.26 -21.00
C ALA A 285 0.51 -34.63 -21.45
N ARG A 286 -0.39 -33.64 -21.61
CA ARG A 286 -1.75 -33.87 -22.10
C ARG A 286 -1.81 -34.43 -23.52
N ASN A 287 -0.82 -34.14 -24.38
CA ASN A 287 -0.78 -34.75 -25.71
C ASN A 287 -0.57 -36.27 -25.71
N LEU A 288 -0.12 -36.83 -24.58
CA LEU A 288 0.06 -38.27 -24.39
C LEU A 288 -1.19 -38.97 -23.84
N THR A 289 -2.20 -38.23 -23.34
CA THR A 289 -3.44 -38.81 -22.85
C THR A 289 -4.29 -39.34 -24.00
N GLN A 290 -5.07 -40.40 -23.71
CA GLN A 290 -5.95 -41.03 -24.70
C GLN A 290 -7.21 -40.20 -24.95
N ASP A 291 -7.79 -39.62 -23.89
CA ASP A 291 -9.02 -38.90 -23.99
C ASP A 291 -8.77 -37.50 -24.56
N ARG A 292 -9.50 -37.17 -25.60
CA ARG A 292 -9.52 -35.83 -26.20
C ARG A 292 -10.90 -35.26 -26.05
N ILE A 293 -11.02 -34.28 -25.16
CA ILE A 293 -12.29 -33.65 -24.81
C ILE A 293 -12.23 -32.23 -25.31
N ASP A 294 -13.09 -31.90 -26.25
CA ASP A 294 -13.23 -30.54 -26.78
C ASP A 294 -13.94 -29.68 -25.74
N GLU A 295 -13.29 -28.57 -25.36
CA GLU A 295 -13.90 -27.62 -24.41
C GLU A 295 -15.09 -26.90 -25.07
N VAL A 296 -16.20 -26.77 -24.33
CA VAL A 296 -17.32 -25.91 -24.76
C VAL A 296 -16.82 -24.47 -24.92
N PRO A 297 -17.08 -23.81 -26.07
CA PRO A 297 -16.64 -22.45 -26.28
C PRO A 297 -17.17 -21.50 -25.22
N GLU A 298 -16.27 -20.84 -24.50
CA GLU A 298 -16.64 -19.80 -23.53
C GLU A 298 -16.92 -18.47 -24.23
N PHE A 299 -17.73 -17.63 -23.55
CA PHE A 299 -18.00 -16.26 -24.01
C PHE A 299 -16.69 -15.48 -24.18
N ILE A 300 -16.49 -14.86 -25.33
CA ILE A 300 -15.24 -14.26 -25.76
C ILE A 300 -14.66 -13.25 -24.74
N LEU A 301 -15.52 -12.46 -24.08
CA LEU A 301 -15.09 -11.49 -23.07
C LEU A 301 -14.50 -12.18 -21.84
N LYS A 302 -15.09 -13.32 -21.41
CA LYS A 302 -14.55 -14.11 -20.26
C LYS A 302 -13.16 -14.65 -20.59
N THR A 303 -12.97 -15.14 -21.81
CA THR A 303 -11.66 -15.59 -22.29
C THR A 303 -10.62 -14.46 -22.33
N TRP A 304 -11.01 -13.25 -22.76
CA TRP A 304 -10.14 -12.08 -22.76
C TRP A 304 -9.74 -11.66 -21.34
N VAL A 305 -10.72 -11.55 -20.44
CA VAL A 305 -10.46 -11.20 -19.03
C VAL A 305 -9.54 -12.24 -18.37
N ARG A 306 -9.75 -13.55 -18.65
CA ARG A 306 -8.89 -14.62 -18.16
C ARG A 306 -7.46 -14.52 -18.73
N LYS A 307 -7.30 -14.20 -20.01
CA LYS A 307 -5.98 -13.98 -20.62
C LYS A 307 -5.24 -12.82 -19.97
N VAL A 308 -5.92 -11.68 -19.74
CA VAL A 308 -5.33 -10.53 -19.03
C VAL A 308 -4.96 -10.91 -17.58
N ASN A 309 -5.86 -11.58 -16.87
CA ASN A 309 -5.62 -12.03 -15.50
C ASN A 309 -4.34 -12.90 -15.39
N TYR A 310 -4.11 -13.77 -16.36
CA TYR A 310 -2.96 -14.70 -16.38
C TYR A 310 -1.70 -14.15 -17.03
N LEU A 311 -1.65 -12.84 -17.37
CA LEU A 311 -0.41 -12.20 -17.81
C LEU A 311 0.63 -12.08 -16.69
N LEU A 312 0.16 -11.89 -15.46
CA LEU A 312 1.02 -11.67 -14.28
C LEU A 312 0.58 -12.58 -13.14
N PRO A 313 1.52 -13.01 -12.29
CA PRO A 313 1.18 -13.77 -11.09
C PRO A 313 0.44 -12.91 -10.06
N SER A 314 -0.36 -13.55 -9.19
CA SER A 314 -1.19 -12.89 -8.19
C SER A 314 -0.45 -11.84 -7.33
N ASN A 315 0.78 -12.15 -6.91
CA ASN A 315 1.56 -11.26 -6.07
C ASN A 315 1.99 -9.97 -6.79
N VAL A 316 2.25 -10.04 -8.11
CA VAL A 316 2.54 -8.86 -8.94
C VAL A 316 1.28 -8.01 -9.11
N TRP A 317 0.12 -8.64 -9.36
CA TRP A 317 -1.17 -7.93 -9.39
C TRP A 317 -1.47 -7.24 -8.08
N ALA A 318 -1.21 -7.91 -6.94
CA ALA A 318 -1.39 -7.32 -5.61
C ALA A 318 -0.47 -6.11 -5.38
N GLY A 319 0.82 -6.21 -5.76
CA GLY A 319 1.75 -5.08 -5.71
C GLY A 319 1.32 -3.91 -6.61
N LEU A 320 0.90 -4.22 -7.84
CA LEU A 320 0.40 -3.23 -8.79
C LEU A 320 -0.86 -2.52 -8.26
N SER A 321 -1.75 -3.24 -7.58
CA SER A 321 -2.94 -2.66 -6.97
C SER A 321 -2.60 -1.63 -5.89
N LEU A 322 -1.60 -1.91 -5.04
CA LEU A 322 -1.11 -0.97 -4.02
C LEU A 322 -0.45 0.26 -4.65
N PHE A 323 0.35 0.07 -5.69
CA PHE A 323 0.98 1.17 -6.43
C PHE A 323 -0.06 2.09 -7.07
N LEU A 324 -1.04 1.52 -7.79
CA LEU A 324 -2.12 2.27 -8.42
C LEU A 324 -3.03 2.95 -7.40
N MET A 325 -3.26 2.34 -6.24
CA MET A 325 -3.98 2.95 -5.13
C MET A 325 -3.23 4.18 -4.59
N ALA A 326 -1.93 4.07 -4.36
CA ALA A 326 -1.10 5.20 -3.94
C ALA A 326 -1.12 6.33 -4.98
N LEU A 327 -1.04 5.99 -6.26
CA LEU A 327 -1.15 6.94 -7.37
C LEU A 327 -2.53 7.63 -7.38
N ALA A 328 -3.61 6.88 -7.23
CA ALA A 328 -4.98 7.41 -7.17
C ALA A 328 -5.16 8.37 -5.99
N LEU A 329 -4.61 8.05 -4.80
CA LEU A 329 -4.63 8.93 -3.64
C LEU A 329 -3.82 10.21 -3.88
N GLY A 330 -2.64 10.13 -4.50
CA GLY A 330 -1.84 11.30 -4.90
C GLY A 330 -2.59 12.20 -5.90
N LEU A 331 -3.25 11.62 -6.89
CA LEU A 331 -4.09 12.34 -7.87
C LEU A 331 -5.35 12.94 -7.22
N CYS A 332 -5.93 12.27 -6.23
CA CYS A 332 -7.02 12.82 -5.41
C CYS A 332 -6.54 14.05 -4.61
N LEU A 333 -5.34 14.00 -4.03
CA LEU A 333 -4.75 15.18 -3.38
C LEU A 333 -4.50 16.32 -4.38
N LEU A 334 -4.06 15.99 -5.60
CA LEU A 334 -3.91 16.98 -6.67
C LEU A 334 -5.26 17.61 -7.07
N PHE A 335 -6.33 16.83 -7.12
CA PHE A 335 -7.69 17.34 -7.33
C PHE A 335 -8.13 18.30 -6.21
N LEU A 336 -7.92 17.91 -4.94
CA LEU A 336 -8.36 18.68 -3.77
C LEU A 336 -7.55 19.97 -3.57
N LEU A 337 -6.26 19.95 -3.88
CA LEU A 337 -5.30 21.01 -3.53
C LEU A 337 -4.76 21.77 -4.76
N GLY A 338 -5.10 21.33 -5.97
CA GLY A 338 -4.60 21.91 -7.21
C GLY A 338 -4.94 23.40 -7.34
N PRO A 339 -3.99 24.25 -7.76
CA PRO A 339 -4.18 25.70 -7.81
C PRO A 339 -5.08 26.15 -8.98
N THR A 340 -5.14 25.39 -10.07
CA THR A 340 -5.90 25.74 -11.28
C THR A 340 -7.02 24.75 -11.56
N ALA A 341 -8.04 25.20 -12.30
CA ALA A 341 -9.14 24.32 -12.74
C ALA A 341 -8.62 23.17 -13.64
N GLY A 342 -7.59 23.42 -14.45
CA GLY A 342 -6.95 22.40 -15.29
C GLY A 342 -6.33 21.27 -14.46
N THR A 343 -5.48 21.61 -13.47
CA THR A 343 -4.85 20.61 -12.59
C THR A 343 -5.86 19.79 -11.80
N ARG A 344 -6.97 20.42 -11.35
CA ARG A 344 -8.06 19.71 -10.64
C ARG A 344 -8.78 18.73 -11.58
N ARG A 345 -9.12 19.15 -12.81
CA ARG A 345 -9.76 18.24 -13.79
C ARG A 345 -8.86 17.05 -14.12
N THR A 346 -7.57 17.30 -14.38
CA THR A 346 -6.61 16.21 -14.62
C THR A 346 -6.56 15.27 -13.42
N GLY A 347 -6.36 15.79 -12.19
CA GLY A 347 -6.32 14.98 -10.98
C GLY A 347 -7.58 14.13 -10.78
N PHE A 348 -8.76 14.68 -11.10
CA PHE A 348 -10.04 13.98 -10.99
C PHE A 348 -10.14 12.80 -11.97
N PHE A 349 -10.02 13.05 -13.27
CA PHE A 349 -10.21 12.00 -14.27
C PHE A 349 -9.12 10.94 -14.23
N THR A 350 -7.85 11.34 -14.10
CA THR A 350 -6.74 10.37 -13.99
C THR A 350 -6.75 9.64 -12.66
N GLY A 351 -7.22 10.29 -11.57
CA GLY A 351 -7.39 9.65 -10.27
C GLY A 351 -8.46 8.57 -10.29
N ILE A 352 -9.61 8.82 -10.92
CA ILE A 352 -10.66 7.80 -11.11
C ILE A 352 -10.13 6.64 -11.97
N ALA A 353 -9.44 6.92 -13.07
CA ALA A 353 -8.88 5.89 -13.93
C ALA A 353 -7.88 5.02 -13.16
N ALA A 354 -6.97 5.63 -12.38
CA ALA A 354 -6.02 4.91 -11.54
C ALA A 354 -6.71 4.06 -10.47
N LEU A 355 -7.79 4.55 -9.85
CA LEU A 355 -8.57 3.81 -8.87
C LEU A 355 -9.26 2.58 -9.50
N LEU A 356 -9.87 2.74 -10.67
CA LEU A 356 -10.50 1.63 -11.39
C LEU A 356 -9.48 0.55 -11.77
N LEU A 357 -8.29 0.96 -12.23
CA LEU A 357 -7.19 0.04 -12.52
C LEU A 357 -6.67 -0.65 -11.25
N ALA A 358 -6.59 0.06 -10.11
CA ALA A 358 -6.22 -0.52 -8.82
C ALA A 358 -7.20 -1.61 -8.37
N LEU A 359 -8.50 -1.34 -8.51
CA LEU A 359 -9.56 -2.30 -8.19
C LEU A 359 -9.55 -3.51 -9.15
N ALA A 360 -9.28 -3.31 -10.44
CA ALA A 360 -9.14 -4.40 -11.40
C ALA A 360 -7.92 -5.29 -11.06
N ALA A 361 -6.77 -4.68 -10.75
CA ALA A 361 -5.56 -5.40 -10.35
C ALA A 361 -5.78 -6.20 -9.04
N TRP A 362 -6.44 -5.60 -8.06
CA TRP A 362 -6.84 -6.31 -6.84
C TRP A 362 -7.79 -7.47 -7.14
N GLY A 363 -8.78 -7.26 -8.02
CA GLY A 363 -9.73 -8.27 -8.45
C GLY A 363 -9.03 -9.46 -9.12
N PHE A 364 -8.01 -9.22 -9.96
CA PHE A 364 -7.21 -10.26 -10.57
C PHE A 364 -6.39 -11.04 -9.55
N ALA A 365 -5.70 -10.35 -8.62
CA ALA A 365 -4.95 -11.00 -7.56
C ALA A 365 -5.86 -11.90 -6.70
N ARG A 366 -7.04 -11.39 -6.31
CA ARG A 366 -8.02 -12.16 -5.52
C ARG A 366 -8.62 -13.33 -6.31
N SER A 367 -8.91 -13.15 -7.59
CA SER A 367 -9.44 -14.20 -8.47
C SER A 367 -8.49 -15.38 -8.57
N GLN A 368 -7.17 -15.14 -8.78
CA GLN A 368 -6.16 -16.19 -8.81
C GLN A 368 -6.05 -16.92 -7.46
N LYS A 369 -6.05 -16.16 -6.34
CA LYS A 369 -6.08 -16.77 -5.00
C LYS A 369 -7.30 -17.67 -4.82
N THR A 370 -8.50 -17.18 -5.12
CA THR A 370 -9.72 -17.97 -5.00
C THR A 370 -9.71 -19.20 -5.90
N ALA A 371 -9.19 -19.08 -7.12
CA ALA A 371 -9.03 -20.23 -8.03
C ALA A 371 -8.06 -21.27 -7.48
N ALA A 372 -6.97 -20.84 -6.83
CA ALA A 372 -6.01 -21.75 -6.19
C ALA A 372 -6.56 -22.42 -4.93
N GLU A 373 -7.52 -21.84 -4.25
CA GLU A 373 -8.15 -22.37 -3.05
C GLU A 373 -9.33 -23.30 -3.33
N ARG A 374 -9.85 -23.32 -4.56
CA ARG A 374 -10.91 -24.24 -4.95
C ARG A 374 -10.35 -25.64 -5.14
N HIS A 375 -11.05 -26.62 -4.65
CA HIS A 375 -10.74 -28.05 -4.80
C HIS A 375 -11.84 -28.77 -5.59
N ASP A 376 -12.36 -28.08 -6.61
CA ASP A 376 -13.47 -28.52 -7.43
C ASP A 376 -13.03 -29.21 -8.74
N THR A 377 -11.77 -29.60 -8.84
CA THR A 377 -11.24 -30.33 -10.00
C THR A 377 -10.35 -31.50 -9.56
N ALA A 378 -10.33 -32.55 -10.36
CA ALA A 378 -9.53 -33.76 -10.11
C ALA A 378 -8.94 -34.30 -11.43
N ILE A 379 -7.93 -35.17 -11.32
CA ILE A 379 -7.36 -35.94 -12.42
C ILE A 379 -7.74 -37.43 -12.24
N VAL A 380 -8.13 -38.06 -13.30
CA VAL A 380 -8.33 -39.52 -13.34
C VAL A 380 -6.96 -40.20 -13.23
N MET A 381 -6.78 -41.04 -12.21
CA MET A 381 -5.50 -41.68 -11.91
C MET A 381 -5.45 -43.14 -12.39
N ARG A 382 -6.61 -43.76 -12.63
CA ARG A 382 -6.71 -45.15 -13.05
C ARG A 382 -6.57 -45.23 -14.57
N PRO A 383 -5.82 -46.24 -15.10
CA PRO A 383 -5.61 -46.39 -16.55
C PRO A 383 -6.91 -46.41 -17.35
N VAL A 384 -7.95 -47.07 -16.81
CA VAL A 384 -9.30 -47.11 -17.41
C VAL A 384 -10.34 -47.15 -16.28
N THR A 385 -11.32 -46.29 -16.36
CA THR A 385 -12.44 -46.25 -15.41
C THR A 385 -13.75 -45.95 -16.10
N SER A 386 -14.87 -46.51 -15.59
CA SER A 386 -16.20 -46.34 -16.12
C SER A 386 -16.91 -45.21 -15.38
N VAL A 387 -17.56 -44.34 -16.12
CA VAL A 387 -18.46 -43.31 -15.58
C VAL A 387 -19.89 -43.81 -15.73
N THR A 388 -20.62 -43.82 -14.61
CA THR A 388 -21.98 -44.39 -14.52
C THR A 388 -23.06 -43.33 -14.37
N SER A 389 -24.30 -43.66 -14.64
CA SER A 389 -25.45 -42.76 -14.51
C SER A 389 -25.92 -42.57 -13.05
N SER A 390 -25.46 -43.39 -12.14
CA SER A 390 -25.80 -43.35 -10.70
C SER A 390 -24.60 -43.82 -9.87
N PRO A 391 -24.50 -43.45 -8.57
CA PRO A 391 -23.39 -43.84 -7.71
C PRO A 391 -23.44 -45.36 -7.40
N SER A 392 -22.98 -46.17 -8.34
CA SER A 392 -22.94 -47.61 -8.19
C SER A 392 -21.85 -48.23 -9.08
N ASN A 393 -21.38 -49.43 -8.70
CA ASN A 393 -20.43 -50.24 -9.49
C ASN A 393 -21.11 -51.08 -10.57
N ASP A 394 -22.39 -50.86 -10.87
CA ASP A 394 -23.13 -51.61 -11.86
C ASP A 394 -22.71 -51.21 -13.28
N ALA A 395 -21.98 -52.09 -13.95
CA ALA A 395 -21.47 -51.88 -15.31
C ALA A 395 -22.59 -51.66 -16.34
N THR A 396 -23.82 -52.10 -16.06
CA THR A 396 -24.98 -51.91 -16.96
C THR A 396 -25.43 -50.42 -17.02
N LYS A 397 -24.97 -49.63 -16.07
CA LYS A 397 -25.24 -48.16 -16.00
C LYS A 397 -24.11 -47.31 -16.54
N SER A 398 -23.09 -47.89 -17.19
CA SER A 398 -21.96 -47.16 -17.76
C SER A 398 -22.44 -46.25 -18.88
N LEU A 399 -22.06 -44.96 -18.78
CA LEU A 399 -22.33 -43.93 -19.80
C LEU A 399 -21.18 -43.81 -20.80
N PHE A 400 -19.97 -43.76 -20.27
CA PHE A 400 -18.72 -43.68 -21.04
C PHE A 400 -17.55 -44.12 -20.21
N ILE A 401 -16.41 -44.25 -20.85
CA ILE A 401 -15.13 -44.66 -20.23
C ILE A 401 -14.18 -43.46 -20.24
N LEU A 402 -13.40 -43.31 -19.18
CA LEU A 402 -12.29 -42.34 -19.08
C LEU A 402 -10.97 -43.05 -18.86
N HIS A 403 -9.92 -42.38 -19.31
CA HIS A 403 -8.55 -42.86 -19.16
C HIS A 403 -7.77 -41.93 -18.24
N GLU A 404 -6.64 -42.43 -17.73
CA GLU A 404 -5.75 -41.66 -16.85
C GLU A 404 -5.30 -40.36 -17.47
N GLY A 405 -5.08 -39.34 -16.62
CA GLY A 405 -4.68 -38.00 -17.03
C GLY A 405 -5.84 -37.07 -17.43
N THR A 406 -7.07 -37.63 -17.54
CA THR A 406 -8.24 -36.82 -17.86
C THR A 406 -8.62 -35.92 -16.70
N LYS A 407 -8.76 -34.59 -16.97
CA LYS A 407 -9.20 -33.62 -15.98
C LYS A 407 -10.72 -33.57 -15.92
N VAL A 408 -11.27 -33.62 -14.71
CA VAL A 408 -12.69 -33.57 -14.42
C VAL A 408 -13.00 -32.48 -13.40
N LYS A 409 -14.19 -31.90 -13.48
CA LYS A 409 -14.73 -31.02 -12.45
C LYS A 409 -15.57 -31.85 -11.49
N VAL A 410 -15.34 -31.68 -10.21
CA VAL A 410 -16.05 -32.34 -9.12
C VAL A 410 -17.28 -31.51 -8.75
N LEU A 411 -18.44 -32.12 -8.73
CA LEU A 411 -19.70 -31.45 -8.41
C LEU A 411 -20.22 -31.88 -7.03
N ASP A 412 -20.26 -33.19 -6.75
CA ASP A 412 -20.76 -33.76 -5.51
C ASP A 412 -20.03 -35.05 -5.17
N GLU A 413 -20.18 -35.54 -3.94
CA GLU A 413 -19.58 -36.81 -3.50
C GLU A 413 -20.55 -37.56 -2.59
N VAL A 414 -20.88 -38.80 -2.96
CA VAL A 414 -21.85 -39.64 -2.24
C VAL A 414 -21.34 -41.09 -2.17
N SER A 415 -21.22 -41.63 -0.96
CA SER A 415 -20.96 -43.05 -0.71
C SER A 415 -19.77 -43.64 -1.48
N GLY A 416 -18.67 -42.89 -1.60
CA GLY A 416 -17.46 -43.34 -2.30
C GLY A 416 -17.49 -43.18 -3.83
N PHE A 417 -18.49 -42.47 -4.35
CA PHE A 417 -18.60 -42.02 -5.73
C PHE A 417 -18.60 -40.50 -5.81
N THR A 418 -18.01 -40.00 -6.86
CA THR A 418 -17.94 -38.56 -7.14
C THR A 418 -18.70 -38.24 -8.41
N ASP A 419 -19.66 -37.27 -8.34
CA ASP A 419 -20.31 -36.72 -9.52
C ASP A 419 -19.35 -35.78 -10.23
N ILE A 420 -19.07 -36.06 -11.49
CA ILE A 420 -18.10 -35.30 -12.29
C ILE A 420 -18.76 -34.70 -13.54
N GLU A 421 -18.17 -33.57 -13.97
CA GLU A 421 -18.48 -32.92 -15.24
C GLU A 421 -17.21 -32.79 -16.06
N LEU A 422 -17.26 -33.19 -17.32
CA LEU A 422 -16.19 -33.04 -18.30
C LEU A 422 -16.20 -31.64 -18.94
N ALA A 423 -15.13 -31.27 -19.62
CA ALA A 423 -15.03 -30.00 -20.31
C ALA A 423 -16.04 -29.82 -21.48
N ASP A 424 -16.56 -30.92 -22.03
CA ASP A 424 -17.61 -30.94 -23.06
C ASP A 424 -19.04 -30.92 -22.48
N GLY A 425 -19.19 -30.90 -21.13
CA GLY A 425 -20.47 -30.87 -20.42
C GLY A 425 -21.08 -32.22 -20.11
N ARG A 426 -20.46 -33.39 -20.52
CA ARG A 426 -20.92 -34.71 -20.09
C ARG A 426 -20.76 -34.86 -18.58
N ARG A 427 -21.72 -35.52 -17.94
CA ARG A 427 -21.75 -35.74 -16.48
C ARG A 427 -22.01 -37.22 -16.16
N GLY A 428 -21.56 -37.59 -14.96
CA GLY A 428 -21.83 -38.90 -14.39
C GLY A 428 -20.99 -39.19 -13.16
N TRP A 429 -21.13 -40.38 -12.61
CA TRP A 429 -20.52 -40.79 -11.36
C TRP A 429 -19.29 -41.70 -11.62
N ILE A 430 -18.19 -41.37 -10.95
CA ILE A 430 -16.95 -42.13 -10.96
C ILE A 430 -16.60 -42.58 -9.53
N ALA A 431 -15.92 -43.68 -9.36
CA ALA A 431 -15.43 -44.09 -8.04
C ALA A 431 -14.41 -43.06 -7.52
N THR A 432 -14.58 -42.57 -6.30
CA THR A 432 -13.74 -41.51 -5.70
C THR A 432 -12.26 -41.91 -5.63
N GLN A 433 -11.99 -43.21 -5.45
CA GLN A 433 -10.62 -43.75 -5.43
C GLN A 433 -9.90 -43.72 -6.78
N ASP A 434 -10.62 -43.54 -7.90
CA ASP A 434 -10.06 -43.52 -9.25
C ASP A 434 -9.61 -42.11 -9.68
N ILE A 435 -9.87 -41.10 -8.84
CA ILE A 435 -9.50 -39.69 -9.09
C ILE A 435 -8.67 -39.14 -7.95
N GLU A 436 -7.81 -38.16 -8.26
CA GLU A 436 -7.08 -37.40 -7.25
C GLU A 436 -7.36 -35.91 -7.42
N ARG A 437 -7.76 -35.24 -6.32
CA ARG A 437 -8.05 -33.78 -6.32
C ARG A 437 -6.78 -32.97 -6.53
N ILE A 438 -6.92 -31.93 -7.34
CA ILE A 438 -5.83 -31.00 -7.64
C ILE A 438 -5.66 -30.02 -6.48
#